data_2cfc9eb46e962aefd21c8c76d3a50a29
#
_entry.id   2cfc9eb46e962aefd21c8c76d3a50a29
#
_cell.length_a   1.000
_cell.length_b   1.000
_cell.length_c   1.000
_cell.angle_alpha   90.00
_cell.angle_beta   90.00
_cell.angle_gamma   90.00
#
_symmetry.space_group_name_H-M   'P 1'
#
loop_
_entity.id
_entity.type
_entity.pdbx_description
1 polymer ?
#
loop_
_entity_poly.entity_id
_entity_poly.type
_entity_poly.pdbx_seq_one_letter_code
_entity_poly.pdbx_strand_id
1 'polypeptide(L)'
;ADFLFELGTEELPSSAVEKLGNLLLENLCEEFKKLNLNFNKTEAFATPRRLGAKINELDCITPQSIKINWGPSTSIAFDSSGNLTKAGEAFANKFKLDRNALNQFIKQDGSQEKLCYEEISMGVGVETLFQQIILSAITKLPISKKMRWSTNRDYFLRPVRWAVLMFGEQTHKIELFSFTTGNKTRGHR
;
A
#
# COMPACT_ATOMS: atom_id res chain seq x y z
N ALA A 1 -1.09 16.68 0.75
CA ALA A 1 -1.88 17.08 1.94
C ALA A 1 -1.28 16.49 3.21
N ASP A 2 -1.65 17.02 4.39
CA ASP A 2 -1.17 16.48 5.67
C ASP A 2 -1.97 15.21 6.03
N PHE A 3 -1.26 14.15 6.40
CA PHE A 3 -1.83 12.91 6.88
C PHE A 3 -1.72 12.85 8.40
N LEU A 4 -2.80 12.49 9.07
CA LEU A 4 -2.85 12.25 10.51
C LEU A 4 -3.54 10.92 10.79
N PHE A 5 -2.85 10.04 11.48
CA PHE A 5 -3.41 8.80 12.02
C PHE A 5 -3.19 8.72 13.52
N GLU A 6 -4.25 8.36 14.26
CA GLU A 6 -4.20 8.11 15.70
C GLU A 6 -4.89 6.78 16.01
N LEU A 7 -4.23 5.96 16.81
CA LEU A 7 -4.76 4.72 17.36
C LEU A 7 -4.89 4.85 18.87
N GLY A 8 -6.11 4.91 19.36
CA GLY A 8 -6.42 4.98 20.79
C GLY A 8 -6.60 3.60 21.40
N THR A 9 -5.91 3.32 22.50
CA THR A 9 -5.87 2.00 23.14
C THR A 9 -6.15 2.11 24.64
N GLU A 10 -6.33 0.97 25.29
CA GLU A 10 -6.10 0.86 26.74
C GLU A 10 -4.62 1.04 27.05
N GLU A 11 -4.25 1.20 28.33
CA GLU A 11 -2.89 1.56 28.71
C GLU A 11 -1.83 0.59 28.20
N LEU A 12 -0.96 1.13 27.36
CA LEU A 12 0.23 0.46 26.86
C LEU A 12 1.30 0.40 27.95
N PRO A 13 2.12 -0.65 28.01
CA PRO A 13 3.28 -0.68 28.89
C PRO A 13 4.21 0.50 28.62
N SER A 14 4.61 1.24 29.67
CA SER A 14 5.44 2.45 29.54
C SER A 14 6.72 2.22 28.73
N SER A 15 7.35 1.06 28.88
CA SER A 15 8.54 0.67 28.12
C SER A 15 8.31 0.46 26.62
N ALA A 16 7.07 0.34 26.18
CA ALA A 16 6.71 0.08 24.79
C ALA A 16 6.17 1.32 24.06
N VAL A 17 5.71 2.34 24.78
CA VAL A 17 4.98 3.49 24.24
C VAL A 17 5.79 4.20 23.16
N GLU A 18 6.97 4.69 23.49
CA GLU A 18 7.81 5.45 22.58
C GLU A 18 8.26 4.60 21.39
N LYS A 19 8.70 3.38 21.66
CA LYS A 19 9.15 2.45 20.62
C LYS A 19 8.03 2.14 19.61
N LEU A 20 6.82 1.86 20.10
CA LEU A 20 5.69 1.54 19.22
C LEU A 20 5.22 2.76 18.42
N GLY A 21 5.27 3.97 19.03
CA GLY A 21 4.95 5.20 18.30
C GLY A 21 5.91 5.46 17.14
N ASN A 22 7.20 5.37 17.38
CA ASN A 22 8.22 5.55 16.35
C ASN A 22 8.12 4.49 15.27
N LEU A 23 7.97 3.22 15.62
CA LEU A 23 7.83 2.12 14.66
C LEU A 23 6.54 2.21 13.84
N LEU A 24 5.44 2.70 14.42
CA LEU A 24 4.22 2.95 13.65
C LEU A 24 4.45 3.99 12.56
N LEU A 25 5.11 5.10 12.90
CA LEU A 25 5.46 6.14 11.94
C LEU A 25 6.42 5.60 10.86
N GLU A 26 7.48 4.90 11.25
CA GLU A 26 8.43 4.29 10.32
C GLU A 26 7.74 3.34 9.34
N ASN A 27 6.88 2.45 9.84
CA ASN A 27 6.14 1.50 9.01
C ASN A 27 5.19 2.21 8.03
N LEU A 28 4.50 3.27 8.47
CA LEU A 28 3.66 4.08 7.58
C LEU A 28 4.49 4.76 6.48
N CYS A 29 5.62 5.35 6.85
CA CYS A 29 6.54 5.96 5.90
C CYS A 29 7.09 4.94 4.88
N GLU A 30 7.41 3.72 5.32
CA GLU A 30 7.82 2.65 4.42
C GLU A 30 6.72 2.26 3.42
N GLU A 31 5.46 2.14 3.90
CA GLU A 31 4.34 1.81 3.01
C GLU A 31 4.10 2.91 1.96
N PHE A 32 4.17 4.18 2.35
CA PHE A 32 4.06 5.30 1.40
C PHE A 32 5.22 5.31 0.41
N LYS A 33 6.45 5.08 0.85
CA LYS A 33 7.62 4.98 -0.03
C LYS A 33 7.53 3.84 -1.04
N LYS A 34 6.97 2.68 -0.66
CA LYS A 34 6.74 1.57 -1.60
C LYS A 34 5.79 1.92 -2.74
N LEU A 35 4.91 2.87 -2.51
CA LEU A 35 4.00 3.41 -3.50
C LEU A 35 4.59 4.59 -4.28
N ASN A 36 5.89 4.88 -4.06
CA ASN A 36 6.61 6.04 -4.61
C ASN A 36 5.92 7.38 -4.31
N LEU A 37 5.32 7.49 -3.12
CA LEU A 37 4.71 8.73 -2.63
C LEU A 37 5.76 9.56 -1.90
N ASN A 38 5.82 10.85 -2.21
CA ASN A 38 6.67 11.79 -1.51
C ASN A 38 5.91 12.41 -0.34
N PHE A 39 6.66 12.77 0.68
CA PHE A 39 6.19 13.52 1.84
C PHE A 39 7.35 14.30 2.46
N ASN A 40 7.02 15.25 3.29
CA ASN A 40 8.00 16.11 3.93
C ASN A 40 8.25 15.69 5.39
N LYS A 41 7.96 16.56 6.34
CA LYS A 41 8.21 16.34 7.76
C LYS A 41 7.30 15.26 8.35
N THR A 42 7.86 14.42 9.22
CA THR A 42 7.12 13.36 9.90
C THR A 42 7.30 13.47 11.41
N GLU A 43 6.22 13.21 12.17
CA GLU A 43 6.21 13.29 13.63
C GLU A 43 5.46 12.10 14.20
N ALA A 44 6.06 11.44 15.20
CA ALA A 44 5.40 10.42 16.00
C ALA A 44 4.91 11.02 17.33
N PHE A 45 3.71 10.63 17.73
CA PHE A 45 3.14 10.98 19.02
C PHE A 45 2.78 9.71 19.77
N ALA A 46 3.22 9.59 21.01
CA ALA A 46 2.90 8.43 21.82
C ALA A 46 2.60 8.84 23.25
N THR A 47 1.51 8.30 23.77
CA THR A 47 1.13 8.39 25.17
C THR A 47 0.73 6.99 25.66
N PRO A 48 0.57 6.75 26.97
CA PRO A 48 0.17 5.43 27.45
C PRO A 48 -1.09 4.87 26.80
N ARG A 49 -1.98 5.71 26.30
CA ARG A 49 -3.25 5.26 25.68
C ARG A 49 -3.41 5.67 24.21
N ARG A 50 -2.31 6.06 23.55
CA ARG A 50 -2.36 6.57 22.17
C ARG A 50 -1.05 6.37 21.45
N LEU A 51 -1.15 5.94 20.20
CA LEU A 51 -0.09 6.00 19.20
C LEU A 51 -0.58 6.88 18.05
N GLY A 52 0.24 7.83 17.61
CA GLY A 52 -0.13 8.74 16.53
C GLY A 52 1.04 9.01 15.59
N ALA A 53 0.72 9.28 14.35
CA ALA A 53 1.66 9.64 13.31
C ALA A 53 1.10 10.81 12.51
N LYS A 54 1.91 11.85 12.32
CA LYS A 54 1.64 12.97 11.42
C LYS A 54 2.69 12.98 10.32
N ILE A 55 2.24 13.10 9.09
CA ILE A 55 3.09 13.16 7.90
C ILE A 55 2.63 14.34 7.07
N ASN A 56 3.50 15.33 6.93
CA ASN A 56 3.17 16.56 6.23
C ASN A 56 3.42 16.43 4.72
N GLU A 57 2.59 17.11 3.95
CA GLU A 57 2.73 17.23 2.49
C GLU A 57 2.83 15.88 1.77
N LEU A 58 2.05 14.89 2.22
CA LEU A 58 1.95 13.61 1.53
C LEU A 58 1.27 13.81 0.16
N ASP A 59 1.84 13.20 -0.89
CA ASP A 59 1.25 13.17 -2.22
C ASP A 59 -0.19 12.63 -2.19
N CYS A 60 -1.09 13.28 -2.94
CA CYS A 60 -2.51 12.90 -2.97
C CYS A 60 -2.80 11.76 -3.94
N ILE A 61 -1.93 11.54 -4.92
CA ILE A 61 -2.11 10.57 -6.01
C ILE A 61 -0.81 9.78 -6.14
N THR A 62 -0.91 8.46 -6.27
CA THR A 62 0.24 7.63 -6.59
C THR A 62 0.75 7.96 -7.99
N PRO A 63 2.06 7.91 -8.24
CA PRO A 63 2.58 8.14 -9.57
C PRO A 63 2.05 7.12 -10.57
N GLN A 64 2.00 7.52 -11.83
CA GLN A 64 1.76 6.59 -12.92
C GLN A 64 2.87 5.54 -12.93
N SER A 65 2.52 4.28 -13.04
CA SER A 65 3.47 3.19 -13.15
C SER A 65 3.30 2.44 -14.47
N ILE A 66 4.43 2.05 -15.05
CA ILE A 66 4.47 1.22 -16.25
C ILE A 66 4.98 -0.15 -15.82
N LYS A 67 4.11 -1.15 -15.90
CA LYS A 67 4.48 -2.54 -15.67
C LYS A 67 4.85 -3.18 -16.98
N ILE A 68 6.12 -3.52 -17.11
CA ILE A 68 6.64 -4.21 -18.30
C ILE A 68 6.38 -5.71 -18.14
N ASN A 69 5.59 -6.27 -19.03
CA ASN A 69 5.30 -7.70 -19.09
C ASN A 69 6.03 -8.29 -20.31
N TRP A 70 7.12 -8.99 -20.04
CA TRP A 70 7.87 -9.70 -21.07
C TRP A 70 7.17 -10.99 -21.49
N GLY A 71 7.15 -11.24 -22.78
CA GLY A 71 6.65 -12.44 -23.42
C GLY A 71 7.75 -13.32 -24.00
N PRO A 72 7.40 -14.27 -24.87
CA PRO A 72 8.38 -15.11 -25.56
C PRO A 72 9.25 -14.28 -26.52
N SER A 73 10.45 -14.80 -26.83
CA SER A 73 11.30 -14.22 -27.86
C SER A 73 10.61 -14.28 -29.23
N THR A 74 10.97 -13.37 -30.14
CA THR A 74 10.42 -13.33 -31.49
C THR A 74 10.59 -14.66 -32.22
N SER A 75 11.72 -15.35 -32.03
CA SER A 75 11.99 -16.68 -32.59
C SER A 75 11.06 -17.79 -32.07
N ILE A 76 10.46 -17.60 -30.89
CA ILE A 76 9.51 -18.55 -30.31
C ILE A 76 8.05 -18.08 -30.57
N ALA A 77 7.82 -16.78 -30.64
CA ALA A 77 6.51 -16.19 -30.84
C ALA A 77 6.03 -16.32 -32.27
N PHE A 78 6.93 -16.33 -33.27
CA PHE A 78 6.65 -16.43 -34.71
C PHE A 78 7.39 -17.64 -35.29
N ASP A 79 6.75 -18.28 -36.27
CA ASP A 79 7.36 -19.33 -37.06
C ASP A 79 8.26 -18.75 -38.19
N SER A 80 8.93 -19.62 -38.95
CA SER A 80 9.75 -19.22 -40.09
C SER A 80 8.99 -18.52 -41.23
N SER A 81 7.68 -18.62 -41.23
CA SER A 81 6.78 -17.98 -42.21
C SER A 81 6.16 -16.67 -41.66
N GLY A 82 6.54 -16.27 -40.43
CA GLY A 82 6.02 -15.07 -39.78
C GLY A 82 4.63 -15.22 -39.13
N ASN A 83 4.09 -16.45 -39.07
CA ASN A 83 2.82 -16.69 -38.39
C ASN A 83 3.04 -16.87 -36.88
N LEU A 84 1.99 -16.55 -36.13
CA LEU A 84 2.02 -16.74 -34.67
C LEU A 84 2.04 -18.22 -34.29
N THR A 85 2.96 -18.55 -33.43
CA THR A 85 2.97 -19.85 -32.75
C THR A 85 2.00 -19.86 -31.56
N LYS A 86 1.76 -21.01 -30.97
CA LYS A 86 0.94 -21.14 -29.74
C LYS A 86 1.44 -20.23 -28.60
N ALA A 87 2.76 -20.00 -28.51
CA ALA A 87 3.35 -19.12 -27.49
C ALA A 87 3.02 -17.63 -27.74
N GLY A 88 3.12 -17.19 -29.00
CA GLY A 88 2.70 -15.86 -29.42
C GLY A 88 1.19 -15.64 -29.23
N GLU A 89 0.37 -16.62 -29.60
CA GLU A 89 -1.08 -16.57 -29.38
C GLU A 89 -1.47 -16.49 -27.91
N ALA A 90 -0.81 -17.27 -27.05
CA ALA A 90 -1.05 -17.23 -25.59
C ALA A 90 -0.75 -15.85 -25.00
N PHE A 91 0.34 -15.20 -25.46
CA PHE A 91 0.68 -13.85 -25.05
C PHE A 91 -0.36 -12.83 -25.53
N ALA A 92 -0.75 -12.89 -26.80
CA ALA A 92 -1.79 -12.03 -27.38
C ALA A 92 -3.12 -12.15 -26.62
N ASN A 93 -3.55 -13.38 -26.35
CA ASN A 93 -4.79 -13.64 -25.63
C ASN A 93 -4.75 -13.15 -24.17
N LYS A 94 -3.61 -13.32 -23.50
CA LYS A 94 -3.42 -12.86 -22.10
C LYS A 94 -3.64 -11.37 -21.96
N PHE A 95 -3.14 -10.57 -22.89
CA PHE A 95 -3.22 -9.10 -22.87
C PHE A 95 -4.28 -8.54 -23.80
N LYS A 96 -5.12 -9.39 -24.43
CA LYS A 96 -6.17 -9.01 -25.37
C LYS A 96 -5.66 -8.15 -26.55
N LEU A 97 -4.46 -8.49 -27.03
CA LEU A 97 -3.82 -7.78 -28.14
C LEU A 97 -4.32 -8.29 -29.49
N ASP A 98 -4.35 -7.38 -30.48
CA ASP A 98 -4.62 -7.76 -31.85
C ASP A 98 -3.45 -8.61 -32.37
N ARG A 99 -3.77 -9.80 -32.88
CA ARG A 99 -2.79 -10.76 -33.44
C ARG A 99 -2.00 -10.17 -34.58
N ASN A 100 -2.63 -9.32 -35.41
CA ASN A 100 -2.00 -8.70 -36.57
C ASN A 100 -1.08 -7.51 -36.17
N ALA A 101 -1.21 -6.99 -34.97
CA ALA A 101 -0.46 -5.84 -34.48
C ALA A 101 0.70 -6.23 -33.55
N LEU A 102 0.96 -7.52 -33.33
CA LEU A 102 1.98 -7.99 -32.34
C LEU A 102 3.40 -7.53 -32.66
N ASN A 103 3.71 -7.25 -33.92
CA ASN A 103 5.02 -6.69 -34.28
C ASN A 103 5.32 -5.34 -33.64
N GLN A 104 4.29 -4.57 -33.23
CA GLN A 104 4.45 -3.29 -32.52
C GLN A 104 4.87 -3.48 -31.05
N PHE A 105 4.72 -4.67 -30.53
CA PHE A 105 5.04 -5.04 -29.15
C PHE A 105 6.37 -5.77 -29.02
N ILE A 106 7.23 -5.71 -30.06
CA ILE A 106 8.58 -6.27 -30.02
C ILE A 106 9.52 -5.23 -29.40
N LYS A 107 10.22 -5.61 -28.34
CA LYS A 107 11.28 -4.80 -27.71
C LYS A 107 12.51 -5.62 -27.45
N GLN A 108 13.65 -4.94 -27.39
CA GLN A 108 14.93 -5.58 -27.10
C GLN A 108 15.09 -5.78 -25.59
N ASP A 109 15.36 -7.03 -25.20
CA ASP A 109 15.72 -7.42 -23.85
C ASP A 109 17.12 -8.05 -23.87
N GLY A 110 18.12 -7.22 -23.59
CA GLY A 110 19.52 -7.60 -23.73
C GLY A 110 19.87 -7.89 -25.19
N SER A 111 20.28 -9.14 -25.48
CA SER A 111 20.64 -9.59 -26.83
C SER A 111 19.51 -10.21 -27.64
N GLN A 112 18.31 -10.28 -27.10
CA GLN A 112 17.16 -10.94 -27.75
C GLN A 112 15.97 -9.98 -27.91
N GLU A 113 15.30 -10.08 -29.05
CA GLU A 113 14.00 -9.44 -29.27
C GLU A 113 12.90 -10.31 -28.66
N LYS A 114 12.06 -9.70 -27.84
CA LYS A 114 10.92 -10.35 -27.16
C LYS A 114 9.64 -9.55 -27.35
N LEU A 115 8.51 -10.24 -27.27
CA LEU A 115 7.23 -9.57 -27.12
C LEU A 115 7.23 -8.85 -25.76
N CYS A 116 6.71 -7.62 -25.72
CA CYS A 116 6.67 -6.79 -24.54
C CYS A 116 5.34 -6.02 -24.51
N TYR A 117 4.59 -6.18 -23.43
CA TYR A 117 3.39 -5.38 -23.20
C TYR A 117 3.58 -4.45 -22.02
N GLU A 118 3.43 -3.15 -22.25
CA GLU A 118 3.49 -2.13 -21.23
C GLU A 118 2.09 -1.83 -20.72
N GLU A 119 1.81 -2.29 -19.52
CA GLU A 119 0.57 -1.99 -18.81
C GLU A 119 0.75 -0.67 -18.06
N ILE A 120 0.10 0.37 -18.54
CA ILE A 120 0.12 1.68 -17.92
C ILE A 120 -0.96 1.70 -16.85
N SER A 121 -0.54 1.74 -15.58
CA SER A 121 -1.45 1.99 -14.46
C SER A 121 -1.47 3.49 -14.16
N MET A 122 -2.63 4.10 -14.33
CA MET A 122 -2.84 5.48 -13.90
C MET A 122 -2.73 5.58 -12.38
N GLY A 123 -2.20 6.69 -11.89
CA GLY A 123 -2.16 6.94 -10.45
C GLY A 123 -3.57 6.92 -9.85
N VAL A 124 -3.66 6.41 -8.63
CA VAL A 124 -4.90 6.38 -7.84
C VAL A 124 -4.79 7.30 -6.65
N GLY A 125 -5.91 7.82 -6.17
CA GLY A 125 -5.96 8.62 -4.96
C GLY A 125 -5.45 7.81 -3.76
N VAL A 126 -4.51 8.37 -3.00
CA VAL A 126 -3.85 7.68 -1.88
C VAL A 126 -4.85 7.28 -0.79
N GLU A 127 -5.93 8.02 -0.66
CA GLU A 127 -7.02 7.76 0.29
C GLU A 127 -7.67 6.39 0.08
N THR A 128 -7.69 5.89 -1.15
CA THR A 128 -8.24 4.55 -1.46
C THR A 128 -7.37 3.41 -0.93
N LEU A 129 -6.11 3.71 -0.60
CA LEU A 129 -5.12 2.76 -0.13
C LEU A 129 -4.90 2.82 1.39
N PHE A 130 -5.46 3.80 2.09
CA PHE A 130 -5.21 4.00 3.53
C PHE A 130 -5.51 2.77 4.37
N GLN A 131 -6.58 2.05 4.10
CA GLN A 131 -6.92 0.84 4.86
C GLN A 131 -5.80 -0.20 4.77
N GLN A 132 -5.33 -0.48 3.57
CA GLN A 132 -4.25 -1.44 3.35
C GLN A 132 -2.94 -0.98 3.97
N ILE A 133 -2.58 0.30 3.80
CA ILE A 133 -1.35 0.91 4.33
C ILE A 133 -1.34 0.83 5.86
N ILE A 134 -2.40 1.27 6.50
CA ILE A 134 -2.49 1.33 7.97
C ILE A 134 -2.50 -0.09 8.57
N LEU A 135 -3.26 -1.02 7.99
CA LEU A 135 -3.27 -2.41 8.45
C LEU A 135 -1.88 -3.06 8.30
N SER A 136 -1.19 -2.82 7.18
CA SER A 136 0.18 -3.30 6.98
C SER A 136 1.13 -2.71 8.03
N ALA A 137 1.08 -1.40 8.26
CA ALA A 137 1.93 -0.72 9.23
C ALA A 137 1.73 -1.23 10.67
N ILE A 138 0.47 -1.44 11.07
CA ILE A 138 0.13 -1.98 12.40
C ILE A 138 0.57 -3.44 12.55
N THR A 139 0.39 -4.25 11.51
CA THR A 139 0.73 -5.68 11.55
C THR A 139 2.23 -5.93 11.74
N LYS A 140 3.06 -5.02 11.26
CA LYS A 140 4.53 -5.07 11.39
C LYS A 140 5.03 -4.66 12.77
N LEU A 141 4.18 -4.12 13.65
CA LEU A 141 4.61 -3.76 14.99
C LEU A 141 5.07 -5.00 15.78
N PRO A 142 6.21 -4.94 16.47
CA PRO A 142 6.79 -6.09 17.19
C PRO A 142 6.05 -6.35 18.51
N ILE A 143 4.86 -6.90 18.42
CA ILE A 143 4.01 -7.22 19.57
C ILE A 143 4.17 -8.70 19.90
N SER A 144 4.92 -9.00 20.96
CA SER A 144 5.20 -10.37 21.40
C SER A 144 3.98 -11.07 22.01
N LYS A 145 3.18 -10.33 22.78
CA LYS A 145 1.95 -10.83 23.39
C LYS A 145 0.77 -10.01 22.89
N LYS A 146 0.02 -10.60 21.97
CA LYS A 146 -1.22 -10.01 21.45
C LYS A 146 -2.39 -10.44 22.33
N MET A 147 -3.23 -9.49 22.69
CA MET A 147 -4.48 -9.73 23.42
C MET A 147 -5.63 -9.72 22.42
N ARG A 148 -6.54 -10.65 22.59
CA ARG A 148 -7.84 -10.64 21.93
C ARG A 148 -8.86 -9.96 22.83
N TRP A 149 -9.72 -9.15 22.27
CA TRP A 149 -10.83 -8.54 23.00
C TRP A 149 -12.13 -8.65 22.20
N SER A 150 -13.25 -8.61 22.90
CA SER A 150 -14.57 -8.73 22.28
C SER A 150 -14.80 -10.09 21.59
N THR A 151 -15.89 -10.22 20.89
CA THR A 151 -16.27 -11.39 20.08
C THR A 151 -15.51 -11.48 18.77
N ASN A 152 -14.81 -10.43 18.38
CA ASN A 152 -14.08 -10.30 17.13
C ASN A 152 -12.73 -11.02 17.21
N ARG A 153 -12.13 -11.26 16.02
CA ARG A 153 -10.80 -11.90 15.91
C ARG A 153 -9.66 -10.90 15.89
N ASP A 154 -9.88 -9.71 16.48
CA ASP A 154 -8.89 -8.65 16.50
C ASP A 154 -7.84 -8.90 17.59
N TYR A 155 -6.58 -8.66 17.25
CA TYR A 155 -5.45 -8.85 18.15
C TYR A 155 -4.53 -7.63 18.13
N PHE A 156 -4.28 -7.07 19.31
CA PHE A 156 -3.28 -6.02 19.51
C PHE A 156 -2.63 -6.16 20.89
N LEU A 157 -1.69 -5.30 21.24
CA LEU A 157 -1.04 -5.30 22.56
C LEU A 157 -2.02 -5.00 23.70
N ARG A 158 -2.97 -4.10 23.45
CA ARG A 158 -4.08 -3.72 24.31
C ARG A 158 -5.34 -3.50 23.48
N PRO A 159 -6.54 -3.60 24.05
CA PRO A 159 -7.78 -3.29 23.34
C PRO A 159 -7.74 -1.91 22.70
N VAL A 160 -8.05 -1.84 21.42
CA VAL A 160 -8.22 -0.59 20.69
C VAL A 160 -9.61 -0.03 20.98
N ARG A 161 -9.71 1.27 21.20
CA ARG A 161 -10.94 1.97 21.60
C ARG A 161 -11.47 2.94 20.57
N TRP A 162 -10.58 3.57 19.80
CA TRP A 162 -10.93 4.48 18.72
C TRP A 162 -9.76 4.60 17.74
N ALA A 163 -10.05 5.12 16.57
CA ALA A 163 -9.01 5.55 15.64
C ALA A 163 -9.42 6.83 14.92
N VAL A 164 -8.46 7.72 14.71
CA VAL A 164 -8.61 8.94 13.91
C VAL A 164 -7.82 8.79 12.63
N LEU A 165 -8.44 9.19 11.52
CA LEU A 165 -7.78 9.24 10.22
C LEU A 165 -8.23 10.49 9.47
N MET A 166 -7.27 11.39 9.26
CA MET A 166 -7.50 12.62 8.51
C MET A 166 -6.45 12.78 7.41
N PHE A 167 -6.87 13.32 6.28
CA PHE A 167 -6.01 13.69 5.19
C PHE A 167 -6.42 15.06 4.67
N GLY A 168 -5.54 16.05 4.85
CA GLY A 168 -5.91 17.44 4.77
C GLY A 168 -7.00 17.76 5.79
N GLU A 169 -8.08 18.38 5.34
CA GLU A 169 -9.24 18.73 6.17
C GLU A 169 -10.33 17.63 6.20
N GLN A 170 -10.12 16.54 5.45
CA GLN A 170 -11.10 15.48 5.29
C GLN A 170 -10.88 14.33 6.28
N THR A 171 -11.99 13.82 6.80
CA THR A 171 -12.00 12.60 7.62
C THR A 171 -12.23 11.40 6.71
N HIS A 172 -11.31 10.43 6.77
CA HIS A 172 -11.43 9.19 6.00
C HIS A 172 -11.92 8.05 6.89
N LYS A 173 -12.93 7.34 6.39
CA LYS A 173 -13.54 6.21 7.09
C LYS A 173 -12.98 4.91 6.54
N ILE A 174 -12.22 4.19 7.37
CA ILE A 174 -11.77 2.83 7.09
C ILE A 174 -12.16 1.93 8.26
N GLU A 175 -12.33 0.65 7.98
CA GLU A 175 -12.57 -0.37 9.00
C GLU A 175 -11.24 -0.81 9.61
N LEU A 176 -11.11 -0.67 10.93
CA LEU A 176 -9.92 -1.02 11.68
C LEU A 176 -10.32 -1.59 13.04
N PHE A 177 -9.91 -2.84 13.36
CA PHE A 177 -10.25 -3.48 14.63
C PHE A 177 -11.75 -3.43 14.98
N SER A 178 -12.60 -3.66 13.99
CA SER A 178 -14.06 -3.57 14.12
C SER A 178 -14.59 -2.19 14.51
N PHE A 179 -13.79 -1.15 14.30
CA PHE A 179 -14.18 0.25 14.40
C PHE A 179 -14.07 0.93 13.05
N THR A 180 -14.87 1.94 12.85
CA THR A 180 -14.69 2.88 11.74
C THR A 180 -13.89 4.06 12.24
N THR A 181 -12.83 4.45 11.53
CA THR A 181 -12.06 5.65 11.84
C THR A 181 -12.91 6.91 11.76
N GLY A 182 -12.52 7.91 12.52
CA GLY A 182 -13.22 9.20 12.56
C GLY A 182 -12.27 10.37 12.76
N ASN A 183 -12.80 11.47 13.28
CA ASN A 183 -12.05 12.67 13.62
C ASN A 183 -12.11 13.03 15.11
N LYS A 184 -12.69 12.14 15.93
CA LYS A 184 -12.82 12.39 17.37
C LYS A 184 -11.73 11.66 18.12
N THR A 185 -10.89 12.41 18.80
CA THR A 185 -9.95 11.90 19.78
C THR A 185 -10.53 11.95 21.18
N ARG A 186 -9.91 11.28 22.12
CA ARG A 186 -10.30 11.28 23.52
C ARG A 186 -9.16 11.82 24.37
N GLY A 187 -9.52 12.52 25.46
CA GLY A 187 -8.55 12.95 26.45
C GLY A 187 -8.02 11.80 27.31
N HIS A 188 -7.42 12.14 28.44
CA HIS A 188 -6.78 11.17 29.34
C HIS A 188 -7.77 10.20 30.01
N ARG A 189 -9.04 10.54 30.06
CA ARG A 189 -10.10 9.71 30.70
C ARG A 189 -10.93 8.99 29.64
#